data_50b59a8167bcb60d877515b36764a1ff
#
_entry.id   50b59a8167bcb60d877515b36764a1ff
#
_cell.length_a   1.000
_cell.length_b   1.000
_cell.length_c   1.000
_cell.angle_alpha   90.00
_cell.angle_beta   90.00
_cell.angle_gamma   90.00
#
_symmetry.space_group_name_H-M   'P 1'
#
loop_
_entity.id
_entity.type
_entity.pdbx_description
1 polymer ?
#
loop_
_entity_poly.entity_id
_entity_poly.type
_entity_poly.pdbx_seq_one_letter_code
_entity_poly.pdbx_strand_id
1 'polypeptide(L)'
;MSRTIKCGLTQTHHDVDGSEPIEKHKESAINKHIKLIEEAAEKGVQILCFQEIFDGPYFCAEQEAKWYDMAEPIPEGPTVKLMQEQAKKHDMVLVVPMYEKALDGVYFNAAAVIDADGTYLGKYRKTHIPHVGTKNGYGFWEKFYFKPGNSGWPVFDTKYARVGIYICYDRHFPECARMLGLNGAEIMFNPSATVAGTSEYLWTLEQRAQAVANGVFIGANNRVGVEGPWEMGEFYGASYFTDPKGNILAQGSRDKDELVVADLDLNMIKKVRDTWQFYRDRRPETYYVDDVE
;
A
#
# COMPACT_ATOMS: atom_id res chain seq x y z
N MET A 1 -24.17 14.66 10.05
CA MET A 1 -23.99 14.58 8.58
C MET A 1 -23.31 13.26 8.25
N SER A 2 -23.68 12.62 7.15
CA SER A 2 -22.98 11.40 6.69
C SER A 2 -21.56 11.79 6.23
N ARG A 3 -20.55 11.01 6.68
CA ARG A 3 -19.15 11.13 6.24
C ARG A 3 -18.79 9.89 5.41
N THR A 4 -19.42 9.78 4.23
CA THR A 4 -19.11 8.70 3.30
C THR A 4 -18.03 9.16 2.33
N ILE A 5 -16.95 8.40 2.24
CA ILE A 5 -15.79 8.65 1.37
C ILE A 5 -15.70 7.53 0.36
N LYS A 6 -15.57 7.88 -0.92
CA LYS A 6 -15.35 6.92 -1.98
C LYS A 6 -13.84 6.70 -2.17
N CYS A 7 -13.40 5.46 -1.94
CA CYS A 7 -11.99 5.07 -2.08
C CYS A 7 -11.78 4.10 -3.23
N GLY A 8 -10.60 4.15 -3.82
CA GLY A 8 -10.16 3.25 -4.88
C GLY A 8 -8.83 2.57 -4.58
N LEU A 9 -8.65 1.38 -5.15
CA LEU A 9 -7.40 0.62 -5.14
C LEU A 9 -7.06 0.24 -6.57
N THR A 10 -5.83 0.49 -7.01
CA THR A 10 -5.37 -0.07 -8.27
C THR A 10 -4.93 -1.51 -8.08
N GLN A 11 -5.27 -2.36 -9.02
CA GLN A 11 -4.78 -3.72 -9.15
C GLN A 11 -4.31 -3.89 -10.59
N THR A 12 -3.01 -4.04 -10.79
CA THR A 12 -2.48 -4.10 -12.16
C THR A 12 -1.40 -5.16 -12.34
N HIS A 13 -1.34 -5.68 -13.57
CA HIS A 13 -0.22 -6.41 -14.12
C HIS A 13 0.85 -5.44 -14.65
N HIS A 14 2.11 -5.82 -14.58
CA HIS A 14 3.18 -5.08 -15.24
C HIS A 14 3.43 -5.66 -16.63
N ASP A 15 3.26 -4.82 -17.67
CA ASP A 15 3.20 -5.28 -19.07
C ASP A 15 4.57 -5.42 -19.76
N VAL A 16 5.64 -4.92 -19.11
CA VAL A 16 6.97 -4.84 -19.71
C VAL A 16 7.85 -5.95 -19.17
N ASP A 17 8.51 -6.71 -20.05
CA ASP A 17 9.43 -7.77 -19.66
C ASP A 17 10.65 -7.21 -18.90
N GLY A 18 11.06 -7.88 -17.82
CA GLY A 18 12.14 -7.42 -16.92
C GLY A 18 13.51 -7.26 -17.57
N SER A 19 13.69 -7.72 -18.82
CA SER A 19 14.90 -7.49 -19.61
C SER A 19 14.96 -6.12 -20.30
N GLU A 20 13.83 -5.41 -20.36
CA GLU A 20 13.75 -4.11 -21.01
C GLU A 20 14.39 -2.99 -20.17
N PRO A 21 14.73 -1.84 -20.76
CA PRO A 21 15.28 -0.70 -20.03
C PRO A 21 14.35 -0.13 -18.97
N ILE A 22 14.92 0.39 -17.90
CA ILE A 22 14.20 0.95 -16.73
C ILE A 22 13.20 2.04 -17.13
N GLU A 23 13.59 2.91 -18.04
CA GLU A 23 12.74 4.00 -18.52
C GLU A 23 11.44 3.48 -19.14
N LYS A 24 11.51 2.35 -19.85
CA LYS A 24 10.34 1.71 -20.48
C LYS A 24 9.40 1.13 -19.44
N HIS A 25 9.94 0.55 -18.37
CA HIS A 25 9.14 0.07 -17.24
C HIS A 25 8.37 1.21 -16.57
N LYS A 26 9.07 2.31 -16.25
CA LYS A 26 8.47 3.48 -15.62
C LYS A 26 7.40 4.12 -16.50
N GLU A 27 7.72 4.36 -17.76
CA GLU A 27 6.78 4.95 -18.72
C GLU A 27 5.49 4.14 -18.83
N SER A 28 5.61 2.82 -19.00
CA SER A 28 4.45 1.93 -19.10
C SER A 28 3.60 1.96 -17.82
N ALA A 29 4.22 1.80 -16.66
CA ALA A 29 3.52 1.77 -15.39
C ALA A 29 2.84 3.11 -15.07
N ILE A 30 3.53 4.23 -15.27
CA ILE A 30 2.99 5.57 -15.05
C ILE A 30 1.81 5.84 -15.98
N ASN A 31 1.94 5.55 -17.29
CA ASN A 31 0.87 5.75 -18.25
C ASN A 31 -0.38 4.91 -17.94
N LYS A 32 -0.19 3.68 -17.47
CA LYS A 32 -1.28 2.82 -17.00
C LYS A 32 -2.00 3.44 -15.79
N HIS A 33 -1.25 3.93 -14.80
CA HIS A 33 -1.83 4.52 -13.60
C HIS A 33 -2.50 5.88 -13.84
N ILE A 34 -2.01 6.68 -14.80
CA ILE A 34 -2.71 7.91 -15.22
C ILE A 34 -4.12 7.58 -15.74
N LYS A 35 -4.27 6.54 -16.56
CA LYS A 35 -5.59 6.10 -17.03
C LYS A 35 -6.50 5.63 -15.89
N LEU A 36 -5.92 4.92 -14.90
CA LEU A 36 -6.67 4.49 -13.71
C LEU A 36 -7.06 5.67 -12.81
N ILE A 37 -6.24 6.72 -12.72
CA ILE A 37 -6.59 7.96 -12.02
C ILE A 37 -7.77 8.64 -12.72
N GLU A 38 -7.75 8.72 -14.05
CA GLU A 38 -8.85 9.29 -14.83
C GLU A 38 -10.15 8.48 -14.66
N GLU A 39 -10.07 7.16 -14.73
CA GLU A 39 -11.20 6.27 -14.44
C GLU A 39 -11.72 6.44 -13.00
N ALA A 40 -10.82 6.55 -12.02
CA ALA A 40 -11.18 6.78 -10.63
C ALA A 40 -11.90 8.13 -10.44
N ALA A 41 -11.44 9.17 -11.12
CA ALA A 41 -12.08 10.49 -11.11
C ALA A 41 -13.50 10.44 -11.71
N GLU A 42 -13.70 9.76 -12.84
CA GLU A 42 -15.02 9.56 -13.44
C GLU A 42 -16.00 8.83 -12.50
N LYS A 43 -15.47 7.91 -11.68
CA LYS A 43 -16.25 7.20 -10.65
C LYS A 43 -16.45 8.00 -9.36
N GLY A 44 -15.86 9.19 -9.25
CA GLY A 44 -15.94 10.07 -8.09
C GLY A 44 -15.10 9.58 -6.90
N VAL A 45 -14.02 8.84 -7.14
CA VAL A 45 -13.07 8.42 -6.12
C VAL A 45 -12.38 9.65 -5.52
N GLN A 46 -12.30 9.70 -4.20
CA GLN A 46 -11.71 10.80 -3.44
C GLN A 46 -10.32 10.46 -2.89
N ILE A 47 -10.06 9.17 -2.61
CA ILE A 47 -8.76 8.66 -2.17
C ILE A 47 -8.42 7.42 -2.98
N LEU A 48 -7.29 7.43 -3.66
CA LEU A 48 -6.81 6.33 -4.49
C LEU A 48 -5.45 5.83 -3.98
N CYS A 49 -5.33 4.52 -3.75
CA CYS A 49 -4.06 3.88 -3.39
C CYS A 49 -3.58 2.99 -4.54
N PHE A 50 -2.31 3.17 -4.95
CA PHE A 50 -1.66 2.29 -5.93
C PHE A 50 -1.07 1.07 -5.22
N GLN A 51 -0.79 -0.02 -5.98
CA GLN A 51 -0.11 -1.19 -5.45
C GLN A 51 1.37 -0.91 -5.13
N GLU A 52 2.00 -1.78 -4.36
CA GLU A 52 3.42 -1.68 -3.93
C GLU A 52 4.36 -1.57 -5.14
N ILE A 53 5.30 -0.60 -5.11
CA ILE A 53 6.27 -0.30 -6.19
C ILE A 53 5.53 -0.19 -7.54
N PHE A 54 4.55 0.72 -7.60
CA PHE A 54 3.65 0.82 -8.74
C PHE A 54 4.35 1.22 -10.04
N ASP A 55 5.49 1.91 -9.93
CA ASP A 55 6.24 2.54 -11.02
C ASP A 55 7.17 1.58 -11.77
N GLY A 56 7.08 0.27 -11.52
CA GLY A 56 7.87 -0.74 -12.20
C GLY A 56 7.44 -2.18 -11.91
N PRO A 57 8.21 -3.17 -12.40
CA PRO A 57 7.99 -4.57 -12.07
C PRO A 57 8.35 -4.83 -10.60
N TYR A 58 7.96 -5.99 -10.09
CA TYR A 58 8.43 -6.45 -8.78
C TYR A 58 9.85 -7.03 -8.89
N PHE A 59 10.83 -6.16 -9.15
CA PHE A 59 12.24 -6.50 -9.39
C PHE A 59 12.90 -7.21 -8.20
N CYS A 60 12.31 -7.15 -7.00
CA CYS A 60 12.83 -7.86 -5.83
C CYS A 60 12.77 -9.40 -5.98
N ALA A 61 12.23 -9.90 -7.08
CA ALA A 61 12.29 -11.31 -7.46
C ALA A 61 13.73 -11.81 -7.66
N GLU A 62 14.65 -10.93 -8.04
CA GLU A 62 16.09 -11.17 -8.21
C GLU A 62 16.95 -10.21 -7.39
N GLN A 63 18.28 -10.38 -7.42
CA GLN A 63 19.23 -9.52 -6.68
C GLN A 63 20.23 -8.91 -7.69
N GLU A 64 19.76 -7.88 -8.44
CA GLU A 64 20.54 -7.25 -9.49
C GLU A 64 20.69 -5.75 -9.25
N ALA A 65 21.92 -5.25 -9.27
CA ALA A 65 22.24 -3.85 -8.98
C ALA A 65 21.63 -2.84 -9.97
N LYS A 66 21.30 -3.27 -11.19
CA LYS A 66 20.64 -2.41 -12.19
C LYS A 66 19.36 -1.74 -11.66
N TRP A 67 18.65 -2.41 -10.76
CA TRP A 67 17.39 -1.91 -10.22
C TRP A 67 17.54 -0.73 -9.25
N TYR A 68 18.75 -0.43 -8.76
CA TYR A 68 18.99 0.79 -7.99
C TYR A 68 18.70 2.07 -8.81
N ASP A 69 18.82 2.00 -10.13
CA ASP A 69 18.56 3.13 -11.03
C ASP A 69 17.07 3.45 -11.16
N MET A 70 16.17 2.56 -10.72
CA MET A 70 14.74 2.86 -10.64
C MET A 70 14.37 3.84 -9.52
N ALA A 71 15.20 3.93 -8.48
CA ALA A 71 14.87 4.70 -7.29
C ALA A 71 14.86 6.21 -7.57
N GLU A 72 13.87 6.90 -7.00
CA GLU A 72 13.73 8.35 -7.09
C GLU A 72 13.71 9.02 -5.72
N PRO A 73 14.19 10.26 -5.59
CA PRO A 73 14.01 11.01 -4.35
C PRO A 73 12.52 11.34 -4.13
N ILE A 74 12.07 11.29 -2.88
CA ILE A 74 10.72 11.69 -2.47
C ILE A 74 10.83 12.88 -1.52
N PRO A 75 10.22 14.05 -1.83
CA PRO A 75 9.25 14.29 -2.92
C PRO A 75 9.84 14.87 -4.21
N GLU A 76 11.14 15.07 -4.33
CA GLU A 76 11.75 15.87 -5.39
C GLU A 76 11.78 15.17 -6.77
N GLY A 77 11.53 13.85 -6.80
CA GLY A 77 11.57 13.04 -8.01
C GLY A 77 10.45 13.36 -9.01
N PRO A 78 10.66 13.05 -10.29
CA PRO A 78 9.71 13.36 -11.36
C PRO A 78 8.36 12.65 -11.17
N THR A 79 8.36 11.40 -10.67
CA THR A 79 7.12 10.64 -10.45
C THR A 79 6.23 11.30 -9.41
N VAL A 80 6.78 11.73 -8.24
CA VAL A 80 5.98 12.40 -7.22
C VAL A 80 5.42 13.73 -7.73
N LYS A 81 6.21 14.51 -8.45
CA LYS A 81 5.76 15.79 -9.05
C LYS A 81 4.60 15.57 -10.01
N LEU A 82 4.69 14.56 -10.87
CA LEU A 82 3.60 14.22 -11.77
C LEU A 82 2.34 13.80 -11.00
N MET A 83 2.49 13.01 -9.94
CA MET A 83 1.35 12.61 -9.12
C MET A 83 0.74 13.78 -8.33
N GLN A 84 1.53 14.79 -7.95
CA GLN A 84 1.01 16.03 -7.37
C GLN A 84 0.12 16.81 -8.36
N GLU A 85 0.53 16.85 -9.63
CA GLU A 85 -0.28 17.45 -10.70
C GLU A 85 -1.59 16.68 -10.92
N GLN A 86 -1.54 15.34 -10.93
CA GLN A 86 -2.72 14.49 -11.08
C GLN A 86 -3.67 14.62 -9.87
N ALA A 87 -3.15 14.60 -8.65
CA ALA A 87 -3.94 14.79 -7.42
C ALA A 87 -4.71 16.11 -7.48
N LYS A 88 -4.03 17.20 -7.80
CA LYS A 88 -4.63 18.54 -7.96
C LYS A 88 -5.65 18.61 -9.10
N LYS A 89 -5.33 18.01 -10.26
CA LYS A 89 -6.20 18.01 -11.45
C LYS A 89 -7.54 17.35 -11.17
N HIS A 90 -7.54 16.27 -10.38
CA HIS A 90 -8.71 15.45 -10.14
C HIS A 90 -9.35 15.65 -8.76
N ASP A 91 -8.83 16.57 -7.95
CA ASP A 91 -9.25 16.79 -6.55
C ASP A 91 -9.24 15.48 -5.74
N MET A 92 -8.18 14.68 -5.88
CA MET A 92 -8.06 13.31 -5.38
C MET A 92 -6.80 13.14 -4.53
N VAL A 93 -6.94 12.56 -3.35
CA VAL A 93 -5.81 12.13 -2.52
C VAL A 93 -5.16 10.90 -3.17
N LEU A 94 -3.83 10.92 -3.32
CA LEU A 94 -3.08 9.81 -3.87
C LEU A 94 -2.12 9.22 -2.82
N VAL A 95 -2.19 7.89 -2.64
CA VAL A 95 -1.19 7.10 -1.93
C VAL A 95 -0.33 6.41 -2.98
N VAL A 96 0.95 6.79 -3.03
CA VAL A 96 1.88 6.48 -4.14
C VAL A 96 3.05 5.64 -3.62
N PRO A 97 2.92 4.30 -3.59
CA PRO A 97 4.00 3.39 -3.17
C PRO A 97 5.05 3.26 -4.27
N MET A 98 6.31 3.56 -3.94
CA MET A 98 7.41 3.62 -4.91
C MET A 98 8.77 3.33 -4.28
N TYR A 99 9.79 3.17 -5.13
CA TYR A 99 11.17 2.96 -4.72
C TYR A 99 11.85 4.30 -4.42
N GLU A 100 12.15 4.56 -3.14
CA GLU A 100 12.77 5.81 -2.69
C GLU A 100 14.29 5.73 -2.68
N LYS A 101 14.94 6.73 -3.25
CA LYS A 101 16.36 7.06 -3.08
C LYS A 101 16.49 8.18 -2.05
N ALA A 102 16.92 7.85 -0.82
CA ALA A 102 17.16 8.85 0.22
C ALA A 102 18.51 9.56 0.03
N LEU A 103 19.51 8.79 -0.38
CA LEU A 103 20.83 9.24 -0.84
C LEU A 103 21.48 8.08 -1.61
N ASP A 104 22.65 8.32 -2.21
CA ASP A 104 23.38 7.26 -2.93
C ASP A 104 23.70 6.09 -1.99
N GLY A 105 23.25 4.89 -2.38
CA GLY A 105 23.41 3.66 -1.60
C GLY A 105 22.43 3.49 -0.43
N VAL A 106 21.44 4.37 -0.26
CA VAL A 106 20.42 4.24 0.79
C VAL A 106 19.03 4.36 0.19
N TYR A 107 18.34 3.24 0.16
CA TYR A 107 17.05 3.09 -0.51
C TYR A 107 15.98 2.54 0.43
N PHE A 108 14.72 2.89 0.15
CA PHE A 108 13.56 2.41 0.91
C PHE A 108 12.41 2.01 -0.03
N ASN A 109 11.66 1.03 0.39
CA ASN A 109 10.30 0.81 -0.11
C ASN A 109 9.40 1.82 0.64
N ALA A 110 8.83 2.77 -0.05
CA ALA A 110 8.13 3.89 0.57
C ALA A 110 6.81 4.20 -0.12
N ALA A 111 5.91 4.87 0.57
CA ALA A 111 4.68 5.41 0.00
C ALA A 111 4.57 6.90 0.29
N ALA A 112 4.54 7.72 -0.75
CA ALA A 112 4.25 9.13 -0.65
C ALA A 112 2.73 9.35 -0.50
N VAL A 113 2.34 10.35 0.29
CA VAL A 113 0.94 10.80 0.40
C VAL A 113 0.81 12.21 -0.13
N ILE A 114 -0.11 12.38 -1.06
CA ILE A 114 -0.36 13.65 -1.76
C ILE A 114 -1.83 14.00 -1.54
N ASP A 115 -2.09 15.20 -1.02
CA ASP A 115 -3.44 15.68 -0.80
C ASP A 115 -4.13 16.07 -2.11
N ALA A 116 -5.42 16.25 -2.06
CA ALA A 116 -6.29 16.55 -3.19
C ALA A 116 -5.97 17.88 -3.90
N ASP A 117 -5.27 18.79 -3.24
CA ASP A 117 -4.79 20.06 -3.82
C ASP A 117 -3.39 19.93 -4.47
N GLY A 118 -2.78 18.73 -4.41
CA GLY A 118 -1.44 18.45 -4.88
C GLY A 118 -0.34 18.64 -3.83
N THR A 119 -0.69 19.00 -2.59
CA THR A 119 0.28 19.15 -1.51
C THR A 119 0.86 17.80 -1.11
N TYR A 120 2.19 17.69 -1.09
CA TYR A 120 2.86 16.54 -0.50
C TYR A 120 2.76 16.59 1.03
N LEU A 121 2.11 15.60 1.64
CA LEU A 121 1.89 15.54 3.09
C LEU A 121 3.01 14.81 3.85
N GLY A 122 3.77 13.98 3.16
CA GLY A 122 4.81 13.16 3.76
C GLY A 122 4.86 11.76 3.15
N LYS A 123 5.65 10.89 3.79
CA LYS A 123 5.82 9.50 3.35
C LYS A 123 5.88 8.51 4.51
N TYR A 124 5.48 7.29 4.24
CA TYR A 124 5.77 6.13 5.06
C TYR A 124 6.90 5.32 4.40
N ARG A 125 7.81 4.75 5.18
CA ARG A 125 8.84 3.80 4.75
C ARG A 125 8.55 2.45 5.37
N LYS A 126 8.45 1.40 4.55
CA LYS A 126 8.18 0.02 4.96
C LYS A 126 9.12 -0.40 6.09
N THR A 127 8.55 -0.74 7.23
CA THR A 127 9.32 -1.04 8.45
C THR A 127 9.89 -2.45 8.40
N HIS A 128 9.09 -3.44 8.01
CA HIS A 128 9.48 -4.84 7.98
C HIS A 128 9.81 -5.28 6.55
N ILE A 129 11.06 -5.66 6.33
CA ILE A 129 11.57 -6.00 5.01
C ILE A 129 11.72 -7.52 4.90
N PRO A 130 10.97 -8.20 4.00
CA PRO A 130 11.06 -9.63 3.82
C PRO A 130 12.38 -10.05 3.15
N HIS A 131 12.76 -11.29 3.41
CA HIS A 131 13.84 -11.97 2.69
C HIS A 131 13.50 -13.46 2.65
N VAL A 132 12.61 -13.84 1.73
CA VAL A 132 12.02 -15.17 1.65
C VAL A 132 12.14 -15.69 0.24
N GLY A 133 12.79 -16.85 0.09
CA GLY A 133 12.88 -17.55 -1.19
C GLY A 133 11.55 -18.19 -1.58
N THR A 134 11.28 -18.21 -2.87
CA THR A 134 10.22 -18.97 -3.49
C THR A 134 10.82 -20.16 -4.27
N LYS A 135 10.24 -20.51 -5.42
CA LYS A 135 10.77 -21.57 -6.28
C LYS A 135 11.87 -21.03 -7.20
N ASN A 136 12.71 -21.94 -7.70
CA ASN A 136 13.68 -21.68 -8.77
C ASN A 136 14.72 -20.57 -8.48
N GLY A 137 15.01 -20.29 -7.20
CA GLY A 137 16.01 -19.28 -6.83
C GLY A 137 15.49 -17.83 -6.81
N TYR A 138 14.25 -17.60 -7.23
CA TYR A 138 13.56 -16.33 -7.08
C TYR A 138 12.95 -16.17 -5.68
N GLY A 139 12.54 -14.96 -5.31
CA GLY A 139 11.96 -14.73 -4.00
C GLY A 139 11.57 -13.28 -3.74
N PHE A 140 11.27 -13.00 -2.49
CA PHE A 140 11.07 -11.65 -1.96
C PHE A 140 12.40 -11.17 -1.38
N TRP A 141 13.36 -10.83 -2.26
CA TRP A 141 14.72 -10.46 -1.87
C TRP A 141 14.86 -8.98 -1.50
N GLU A 142 13.86 -8.41 -0.86
CA GLU A 142 13.76 -6.99 -0.56
C GLU A 142 14.92 -6.46 0.31
N LYS A 143 15.52 -7.30 1.18
CA LYS A 143 16.68 -6.88 1.99
C LYS A 143 17.94 -6.58 1.16
N PHE A 144 18.00 -7.01 -0.10
CA PHE A 144 19.06 -6.63 -1.02
C PHE A 144 18.95 -5.15 -1.42
N TYR A 145 17.72 -4.63 -1.53
CA TYR A 145 17.45 -3.30 -2.04
C TYR A 145 17.14 -2.28 -0.94
N PHE A 146 16.39 -2.66 0.08
CA PHE A 146 15.78 -1.71 0.99
C PHE A 146 16.35 -1.80 2.40
N LYS A 147 16.61 -0.63 2.95
CA LYS A 147 16.81 -0.45 4.39
C LYS A 147 15.46 -0.49 5.10
N PRO A 148 15.37 -1.07 6.32
CA PRO A 148 14.18 -0.95 7.16
C PRO A 148 13.79 0.51 7.39
N GLY A 149 12.48 0.77 7.32
CA GLY A 149 11.91 2.10 7.46
C GLY A 149 12.17 2.72 8.83
N ASN A 150 12.27 4.03 8.85
CA ASN A 150 12.56 4.84 10.05
C ASN A 150 11.60 6.02 10.22
N SER A 151 10.45 5.99 9.54
CA SER A 151 9.43 7.05 9.62
C SER A 151 8.49 6.92 10.82
N GLY A 152 8.58 5.85 11.60
CA GLY A 152 7.55 5.50 12.56
C GLY A 152 6.24 5.15 11.85
N TRP A 153 5.11 5.48 12.49
CA TRP A 153 3.78 5.15 12.01
C TRP A 153 2.96 6.43 11.77
N PRO A 154 3.31 7.24 10.75
CA PRO A 154 2.62 8.49 10.48
C PRO A 154 1.19 8.25 10.03
N VAL A 155 0.30 9.14 10.46
CA VAL A 155 -1.06 9.26 9.95
C VAL A 155 -1.17 10.63 9.30
N PHE A 156 -1.68 10.67 8.09
CA PHE A 156 -1.75 11.87 7.26
C PHE A 156 -3.18 12.44 7.31
N ASP A 157 -3.30 13.68 7.74
CA ASP A 157 -4.55 14.43 7.70
C ASP A 157 -4.77 14.92 6.26
N THR A 158 -5.65 14.26 5.52
CA THR A 158 -5.99 14.60 4.15
C THR A 158 -7.30 15.37 4.09
N LYS A 159 -7.60 15.98 2.96
CA LYS A 159 -8.89 16.66 2.72
C LYS A 159 -10.10 15.79 3.11
N TYR A 160 -10.05 14.48 2.95
CA TYR A 160 -11.21 13.61 3.07
C TYR A 160 -11.21 12.72 4.31
N ALA A 161 -10.06 12.23 4.74
CA ALA A 161 -9.93 11.33 5.89
C ALA A 161 -8.50 11.31 6.44
N ARG A 162 -8.35 10.74 7.65
CA ARG A 162 -7.03 10.44 8.23
C ARG A 162 -6.54 9.11 7.73
N VAL A 163 -5.45 9.12 6.97
CA VAL A 163 -4.92 7.96 6.25
C VAL A 163 -3.64 7.44 6.90
N GLY A 164 -3.62 6.15 7.20
CA GLY A 164 -2.43 5.41 7.61
C GLY A 164 -1.98 4.44 6.53
N ILE A 165 -0.68 4.12 6.50
CA ILE A 165 -0.11 3.19 5.51
C ILE A 165 0.80 2.20 6.22
N TYR A 166 0.70 0.93 5.86
CA TYR A 166 1.64 -0.14 6.15
C TYR A 166 1.78 -1.00 4.89
N ILE A 167 3.00 -1.37 4.52
CA ILE A 167 3.26 -1.93 3.19
C ILE A 167 3.46 -3.44 3.27
N CYS A 168 2.66 -4.21 2.51
CA CYS A 168 2.83 -5.63 2.21
C CYS A 168 3.14 -6.48 3.45
N TYR A 169 4.40 -6.86 3.65
CA TYR A 169 4.90 -7.70 4.75
C TYR A 169 4.59 -7.14 6.15
N ASP A 170 4.43 -5.82 6.28
CA ASP A 170 4.01 -5.17 7.53
C ASP A 170 2.69 -5.73 8.07
N ARG A 171 1.82 -6.30 7.22
CA ARG A 171 0.51 -6.85 7.65
C ARG A 171 0.62 -8.02 8.62
N HIS A 172 1.76 -8.74 8.59
CA HIS A 172 2.00 -9.87 9.48
C HIS A 172 2.30 -9.45 10.92
N PHE A 173 2.54 -8.15 11.14
CA PHE A 173 2.89 -7.56 12.43
C PHE A 173 1.72 -6.72 12.95
N PRO A 174 0.93 -7.23 13.94
CA PRO A 174 -0.23 -6.51 14.47
C PRO A 174 0.07 -5.13 15.02
N GLU A 175 1.32 -4.89 15.43
CA GLU A 175 1.83 -3.62 15.92
C GLU A 175 1.65 -2.50 14.91
N CYS A 176 1.80 -2.78 13.61
CA CYS A 176 1.69 -1.80 12.55
C CYS A 176 0.31 -1.14 12.54
N ALA A 177 -0.74 -1.94 12.39
CA ALA A 177 -2.10 -1.43 12.38
C ALA A 177 -2.50 -0.85 13.74
N ARG A 178 -1.99 -1.42 14.85
CA ARG A 178 -2.25 -0.88 16.20
C ARG A 178 -1.67 0.51 16.36
N MET A 179 -0.44 0.75 15.94
CA MET A 179 0.20 2.06 16.06
C MET A 179 -0.49 3.10 15.17
N LEU A 180 -0.82 2.75 13.92
CA LEU A 180 -1.59 3.63 13.05
C LEU A 180 -2.97 3.96 13.65
N GLY A 181 -3.65 2.96 14.21
CA GLY A 181 -4.95 3.17 14.86
C GLY A 181 -4.88 4.07 16.08
N LEU A 182 -3.83 3.93 16.91
CA LEU A 182 -3.58 4.80 18.07
C LEU A 182 -3.23 6.22 17.64
N ASN A 183 -2.55 6.40 16.51
CA ASN A 183 -2.26 7.70 15.92
C ASN A 183 -3.49 8.29 15.19
N GLY A 184 -4.61 7.57 15.19
CA GLY A 184 -5.91 8.07 14.77
C GLY A 184 -6.27 7.85 13.31
N ALA A 185 -5.66 6.87 12.63
CA ALA A 185 -6.09 6.50 11.30
C ALA A 185 -7.58 6.11 11.26
N GLU A 186 -8.28 6.58 10.25
CA GLU A 186 -9.66 6.20 9.92
C GLU A 186 -9.68 5.14 8.82
N ILE A 187 -8.79 5.31 7.83
CA ILE A 187 -8.58 4.38 6.73
C ILE A 187 -7.10 4.01 6.71
N MET A 188 -6.81 2.73 6.62
CA MET A 188 -5.45 2.22 6.44
C MET A 188 -5.33 1.57 5.06
N PHE A 189 -4.20 1.78 4.39
CA PHE A 189 -3.90 1.12 3.13
C PHE A 189 -2.73 0.15 3.29
N ASN A 190 -2.88 -1.03 2.69
CA ASN A 190 -1.82 -2.03 2.60
C ASN A 190 -1.50 -2.36 1.14
N PRO A 191 -0.75 -1.48 0.46
CA PRO A 191 -0.25 -1.79 -0.87
C PRO A 191 0.72 -2.99 -0.79
N SER A 192 0.53 -3.94 -1.70
CA SER A 192 1.23 -5.23 -1.65
C SER A 192 1.66 -5.72 -3.03
N ALA A 193 2.63 -6.65 -3.00
CA ALA A 193 3.05 -7.49 -4.10
C ALA A 193 3.25 -8.90 -3.55
N THR A 194 2.21 -9.73 -3.59
CA THR A 194 2.23 -11.09 -2.99
C THR A 194 1.67 -12.13 -3.93
N VAL A 195 2.37 -13.27 -4.02
CA VAL A 195 2.06 -14.37 -4.95
C VAL A 195 1.26 -15.47 -4.29
N ALA A 196 0.56 -16.25 -5.12
CA ALA A 196 -0.23 -17.41 -4.70
C ALA A 196 0.65 -18.47 -4.01
N GLY A 197 0.05 -19.21 -3.09
CA GLY A 197 0.67 -20.32 -2.37
C GLY A 197 1.02 -19.99 -0.93
N THR A 198 2.19 -19.44 -0.67
CA THR A 198 2.79 -19.39 0.68
C THR A 198 1.95 -18.62 1.71
N SER A 199 1.47 -17.41 1.39
CA SER A 199 0.79 -16.54 2.35
C SER A 199 -0.62 -16.11 1.91
N GLU A 200 -1.15 -16.70 0.86
CA GLU A 200 -2.44 -16.30 0.29
C GLU A 200 -3.59 -16.44 1.29
N TYR A 201 -3.59 -17.49 2.12
CA TYR A 201 -4.62 -17.69 3.14
C TYR A 201 -4.63 -16.59 4.20
N LEU A 202 -3.51 -15.90 4.41
CA LEU A 202 -3.38 -14.77 5.37
C LEU A 202 -3.98 -13.48 4.81
N TRP A 203 -4.15 -13.36 3.49
CA TRP A 203 -4.51 -12.13 2.80
C TRP A 203 -5.77 -11.46 3.36
N THR A 204 -6.85 -12.21 3.44
CA THR A 204 -8.11 -11.70 4.01
C THR A 204 -8.20 -11.89 5.52
N LEU A 205 -7.49 -12.86 6.08
CA LEU A 205 -7.53 -13.16 7.51
C LEU A 205 -6.93 -12.03 8.34
N GLU A 206 -5.67 -11.69 8.09
CA GLU A 206 -4.91 -10.75 8.91
C GLU A 206 -5.48 -9.34 8.85
N GLN A 207 -5.76 -8.83 7.66
CA GLN A 207 -6.20 -7.45 7.51
C GLN A 207 -7.63 -7.23 7.99
N ARG A 208 -8.52 -8.20 7.82
CA ARG A 208 -9.86 -8.17 8.43
C ARG A 208 -9.77 -8.20 9.97
N ALA A 209 -8.89 -9.03 10.52
CA ALA A 209 -8.65 -9.05 11.96
C ALA A 209 -8.10 -7.70 12.45
N GLN A 210 -7.17 -7.07 11.72
CA GLN A 210 -6.65 -5.74 12.05
C GLN A 210 -7.73 -4.66 11.95
N ALA A 211 -8.60 -4.72 10.94
CA ALA A 211 -9.73 -3.77 10.82
C ALA A 211 -10.63 -3.83 12.04
N VAL A 212 -11.00 -5.02 12.49
CA VAL A 212 -11.83 -5.24 13.70
C VAL A 212 -11.09 -4.80 14.96
N ALA A 213 -9.85 -5.24 15.14
CA ALA A 213 -9.07 -4.95 16.37
C ALA A 213 -8.82 -3.46 16.58
N ASN A 214 -8.84 -2.66 15.52
CA ASN A 214 -8.59 -1.22 15.56
C ASN A 214 -9.85 -0.38 15.25
N GLY A 215 -10.96 -1.00 14.85
CA GLY A 215 -12.20 -0.31 14.50
C GLY A 215 -11.97 0.71 13.38
N VAL A 216 -11.34 0.32 12.27
CA VAL A 216 -10.96 1.14 11.12
C VAL A 216 -11.33 0.47 9.79
N PHE A 217 -11.35 1.24 8.71
CA PHE A 217 -11.39 0.66 7.36
C PHE A 217 -9.98 0.28 6.90
N ILE A 218 -9.87 -0.80 6.12
CA ILE A 218 -8.63 -1.17 5.45
C ILE A 218 -8.89 -1.41 3.97
N GLY A 219 -8.06 -0.78 3.12
CA GLY A 219 -7.93 -1.07 1.71
C GLY A 219 -6.63 -1.82 1.47
N ALA A 220 -6.74 -3.03 0.95
CA ALA A 220 -5.61 -3.90 0.66
C ALA A 220 -5.55 -4.17 -0.85
N ASN A 221 -4.49 -3.75 -1.50
CA ASN A 221 -4.33 -3.97 -2.92
C ASN A 221 -3.08 -4.76 -3.26
N ASN A 222 -3.19 -5.58 -4.29
CA ASN A 222 -2.16 -6.48 -4.76
C ASN A 222 -1.96 -6.30 -6.26
N ARG A 223 -0.82 -6.75 -6.76
CA ARG A 223 -0.58 -6.96 -8.18
C ARG A 223 -1.39 -8.15 -8.70
N VAL A 224 -1.47 -8.30 -10.03
CA VAL A 224 -2.14 -9.42 -10.68
C VAL A 224 -1.28 -9.99 -11.81
N GLY A 225 -1.40 -11.30 -12.06
CA GLY A 225 -0.71 -11.98 -13.16
C GLY A 225 0.73 -12.38 -12.85
N VAL A 226 1.46 -12.72 -13.90
CA VAL A 226 2.85 -13.16 -13.82
C VAL A 226 3.75 -12.09 -14.42
N GLU A 227 4.79 -11.71 -13.70
CA GLU A 227 5.79 -10.75 -14.18
C GLU A 227 7.05 -11.51 -14.63
N GLY A 228 7.37 -11.39 -15.92
CA GLY A 228 8.59 -11.99 -16.48
C GLY A 228 9.83 -11.12 -16.29
N PRO A 229 11.03 -11.70 -16.39
CA PRO A 229 11.30 -13.11 -16.68
C PRO A 229 11.28 -14.03 -15.44
N TRP A 230 10.79 -13.56 -14.31
CA TRP A 230 10.90 -14.26 -13.03
C TRP A 230 9.79 -15.30 -12.83
N GLU A 231 10.17 -16.50 -12.43
CA GLU A 231 9.26 -17.59 -12.10
C GLU A 231 8.94 -17.62 -10.60
N MET A 232 8.74 -16.46 -9.97
CA MET A 232 8.49 -16.39 -8.53
C MET A 232 7.06 -16.80 -8.13
N GLY A 233 6.14 -16.86 -9.09
CA GLY A 233 4.73 -17.19 -8.90
C GLY A 233 3.79 -16.17 -9.52
N GLU A 234 2.49 -16.43 -9.40
CA GLU A 234 1.42 -15.56 -9.89
C GLU A 234 0.95 -14.61 -8.79
N PHE A 235 0.96 -13.31 -9.05
CA PHE A 235 0.28 -12.33 -8.23
C PHE A 235 -1.23 -12.51 -8.38
N TYR A 236 -1.90 -12.80 -7.28
CA TYR A 236 -3.29 -13.29 -7.33
C TYR A 236 -4.36 -12.18 -7.29
N GLY A 237 -4.01 -10.91 -7.41
CA GLY A 237 -4.98 -9.83 -7.34
C GLY A 237 -5.78 -9.87 -6.04
N ALA A 238 -7.10 -10.03 -6.16
CA ALA A 238 -8.03 -10.08 -5.04
C ALA A 238 -7.91 -8.90 -4.07
N SER A 239 -7.64 -7.71 -4.61
CA SER A 239 -7.61 -6.46 -3.86
C SER A 239 -8.98 -6.19 -3.26
N TYR A 240 -9.06 -5.64 -2.04
CA TYR A 240 -10.35 -5.46 -1.38
C TYR A 240 -10.37 -4.33 -0.36
N PHE A 241 -11.60 -3.89 -0.03
CA PHE A 241 -11.86 -3.06 1.14
C PHE A 241 -12.59 -3.86 2.22
N THR A 242 -12.21 -3.64 3.48
CA THR A 242 -12.92 -4.19 4.64
C THR A 242 -13.34 -3.08 5.60
N ASP A 243 -14.50 -3.26 6.22
CA ASP A 243 -15.06 -2.34 7.20
C ASP A 243 -14.55 -2.62 8.63
N PRO A 244 -14.85 -1.74 9.61
CA PRO A 244 -14.48 -1.91 11.01
C PRO A 244 -15.07 -3.14 11.72
N LYS A 245 -15.96 -3.89 11.05
CA LYS A 245 -16.52 -5.17 11.52
C LYS A 245 -15.89 -6.37 10.82
N GLY A 246 -14.95 -6.15 9.90
CA GLY A 246 -14.30 -7.19 9.13
C GLY A 246 -15.09 -7.70 7.93
N ASN A 247 -16.17 -7.00 7.51
CA ASN A 247 -16.89 -7.36 6.29
C ASN A 247 -16.15 -6.84 5.07
N ILE A 248 -16.05 -7.64 4.01
CA ILE A 248 -15.54 -7.21 2.73
C ILE A 248 -16.64 -6.40 2.03
N LEU A 249 -16.32 -5.13 1.69
CA LEU A 249 -17.24 -4.20 1.03
C LEU A 249 -17.17 -4.28 -0.49
N ALA A 250 -15.98 -4.46 -1.02
CA ALA A 250 -15.70 -4.65 -2.44
C ALA A 250 -14.45 -5.51 -2.57
N GLN A 251 -14.41 -6.35 -3.60
CA GLN A 251 -13.26 -7.20 -3.90
C GLN A 251 -13.05 -7.30 -5.40
N GLY A 252 -11.80 -7.14 -5.83
CA GLY A 252 -11.38 -7.32 -7.21
C GLY A 252 -11.25 -8.79 -7.61
N SER A 253 -11.12 -9.01 -8.89
CA SER A 253 -10.84 -10.32 -9.48
C SER A 253 -9.45 -10.83 -9.12
N ARG A 254 -9.14 -12.03 -9.60
CA ARG A 254 -7.82 -12.63 -9.39
C ARG A 254 -6.92 -12.54 -10.62
N ASP A 255 -7.44 -12.03 -11.73
CA ASP A 255 -6.84 -12.22 -13.05
C ASP A 255 -6.86 -10.99 -13.96
N LYS A 256 -7.31 -9.83 -13.45
CA LYS A 256 -7.49 -8.64 -14.30
C LYS A 256 -6.88 -7.39 -13.70
N ASP A 257 -6.43 -6.52 -14.61
CA ASP A 257 -6.21 -5.12 -14.31
C ASP A 257 -7.56 -4.46 -14.02
N GLU A 258 -7.71 -3.83 -12.86
CA GLU A 258 -8.94 -3.17 -12.49
C GLU A 258 -8.78 -2.13 -11.39
N LEU A 259 -9.78 -1.27 -11.28
CA LEU A 259 -9.97 -0.33 -10.19
C LEU A 259 -11.06 -0.87 -9.25
N VAL A 260 -10.66 -1.24 -8.02
CA VAL A 260 -11.59 -1.68 -6.98
C VAL A 260 -12.07 -0.46 -6.20
N VAL A 261 -13.38 -0.21 -6.18
CA VAL A 261 -13.99 0.99 -5.58
C VAL A 261 -14.98 0.61 -4.48
N ALA A 262 -14.95 1.34 -3.37
CA ALA A 262 -15.91 1.20 -2.27
C ALA A 262 -16.29 2.55 -1.67
N ASP A 263 -17.55 2.65 -1.20
CA ASP A 263 -18.02 3.74 -0.36
C ASP A 263 -17.83 3.38 1.12
N LEU A 264 -17.09 4.21 1.87
CA LEU A 264 -16.74 4.00 3.26
C LEU A 264 -17.50 4.99 4.16
N ASP A 265 -18.49 4.52 4.92
CA ASP A 265 -19.19 5.36 5.94
C ASP A 265 -18.31 5.50 7.19
N LEU A 266 -17.51 6.55 7.26
CA LEU A 266 -16.59 6.80 8.38
C LEU A 266 -17.32 6.95 9.73
N ASN A 267 -18.64 7.21 9.75
CA ASN A 267 -19.40 7.22 11.00
C ASN A 267 -19.50 5.84 11.64
N MET A 268 -19.27 4.77 10.85
CA MET A 268 -19.21 3.39 11.38
C MET A 268 -18.07 3.22 12.40
N ILE A 269 -16.94 3.91 12.22
CA ILE A 269 -15.79 3.86 13.13
C ILE A 269 -16.25 4.20 14.55
N LYS A 270 -16.94 5.35 14.71
CA LYS A 270 -17.45 5.75 16.01
C LYS A 270 -18.45 4.74 16.58
N LYS A 271 -19.40 4.27 15.78
CA LYS A 271 -20.42 3.28 16.21
C LYS A 271 -19.76 2.00 16.74
N VAL A 272 -18.74 1.49 16.01
CA VAL A 272 -18.02 0.27 16.42
C VAL A 272 -17.20 0.50 17.68
N ARG A 273 -16.48 1.63 17.78
CA ARG A 273 -15.66 1.96 18.96
C ARG A 273 -16.50 2.30 20.20
N ASP A 274 -17.72 2.80 20.04
CA ASP A 274 -18.66 3.01 21.16
C ASP A 274 -19.20 1.67 21.68
N THR A 275 -19.33 0.65 20.82
CA THR A 275 -19.76 -0.70 21.20
C THR A 275 -18.61 -1.50 21.79
N TRP A 276 -17.47 -1.51 21.12
CA TRP A 276 -16.27 -2.25 21.48
C TRP A 276 -15.18 -1.26 21.85
N GLN A 277 -15.02 -0.98 23.13
CA GLN A 277 -14.09 0.06 23.60
C GLN A 277 -12.66 -0.48 23.73
N PHE A 278 -12.17 -1.15 22.69
CA PHE A 278 -10.87 -1.85 22.70
C PHE A 278 -9.70 -0.91 23.04
N TYR A 279 -9.72 0.36 22.60
CA TYR A 279 -8.65 1.31 22.92
C TYR A 279 -8.65 1.75 24.38
N ARG A 280 -9.84 1.90 25.02
CA ARG A 280 -9.98 2.21 26.44
C ARG A 280 -9.49 1.06 27.31
N ASP A 281 -9.83 -0.17 26.90
CA ASP A 281 -9.62 -1.37 27.70
C ASP A 281 -8.20 -1.97 27.49
N ARG A 282 -7.34 -1.32 26.71
CA ARG A 282 -5.93 -1.70 26.58
C ARG A 282 -5.20 -1.58 27.91
N ARG A 283 -4.26 -2.47 28.12
CA ARG A 283 -3.39 -2.54 29.32
C ARG A 283 -1.91 -2.43 28.91
N PRO A 284 -1.47 -1.25 28.37
CA PRO A 284 -0.10 -1.09 27.84
C PRO A 284 0.99 -1.50 28.84
N GLU A 285 0.74 -1.29 30.13
CA GLU A 285 1.65 -1.64 31.22
C GLU A 285 1.87 -3.16 31.37
N THR A 286 1.03 -3.99 30.73
CA THR A 286 1.16 -5.46 30.74
C THR A 286 1.76 -6.03 29.47
N TYR A 287 2.01 -5.19 28.45
CA TYR A 287 2.52 -5.61 27.14
C TYR A 287 4.04 -5.50 27.04
N TYR A 288 4.66 -4.96 28.10
CA TYR A 288 6.10 -4.86 28.17
C TYR A 288 6.70 -6.26 28.33
N VAL A 289 7.55 -6.65 27.41
CA VAL A 289 8.39 -7.84 27.53
C VAL A 289 9.80 -7.31 27.69
N ASP A 290 10.49 -7.67 28.76
CA ASP A 290 11.93 -7.41 28.87
C ASP A 290 12.61 -8.02 27.64
N ASP A 291 13.59 -7.31 27.09
CA ASP A 291 14.23 -7.61 25.82
C ASP A 291 14.46 -9.11 25.64
N VAL A 292 13.81 -9.69 24.63
CA VAL A 292 14.20 -10.99 24.12
C VAL A 292 15.44 -10.71 23.27
N GLU A 293 16.62 -10.88 23.87
CA GLU A 293 17.90 -10.82 23.19
C GLU A 293 18.03 -11.91 22.11
#